data_506efbfc8e5b022f86e46b2d63e37341
#
_entry.id   506efbfc8e5b022f86e46b2d63e37341
#
_cell.length_a   1.000
_cell.length_b   1.000
_cell.length_c   1.000
_cell.angle_alpha   90.00
_cell.angle_beta   90.00
_cell.angle_gamma   90.00
#
_symmetry.space_group_name_H-M   'P 1'
#
loop_
_entity.id
_entity.type
_entity.pdbx_description
1 polymer ?
#
loop_
_entity_poly.entity_id
_entity_poly.type
_entity_poly.pdbx_seq_one_letter_code
_entity_poly.pdbx_strand_id
1 'polypeptide(L)'
;MSKRTDKEYLLDISEAIKRIELYVENLDYQNFLKDIKTQDAVLRNIEIIGEAVKKLSRNLKIERKNIQWKEIAGMRDKVIHFYFGVNWDIVWKTMKDKLPKIEEHIEKLLNNLDK
;
A
#
# COMPACT_ATOMS: atom_id res chain seq x y z
N MET A 1 2.13 6.95 26.76
CA MET A 1 2.06 7.17 25.30
C MET A 1 0.69 6.80 24.76
N SER A 2 0.13 7.68 24.00
CA SER A 2 -1.16 7.37 23.35
C SER A 2 -0.93 6.39 22.20
N LYS A 3 -1.82 5.43 22.07
CA LYS A 3 -1.81 4.52 20.93
C LYS A 3 -2.36 5.24 19.70
N ARG A 4 -1.80 4.93 18.56
CA ARG A 4 -2.35 5.41 17.29
C ARG A 4 -3.69 4.71 17.04
N THR A 5 -4.60 5.42 16.41
CA THR A 5 -5.94 4.94 16.10
C THR A 5 -5.98 4.27 14.73
N ASP A 6 -7.05 3.50 14.48
CA ASP A 6 -7.29 2.93 13.15
C ASP A 6 -7.34 4.04 12.09
N LYS A 7 -7.97 5.17 12.40
CA LYS A 7 -8.03 6.30 11.49
C LYS A 7 -6.65 6.78 11.08
N GLU A 8 -5.73 6.90 12.05
CA GLU A 8 -4.37 7.33 11.76
C GLU A 8 -3.63 6.36 10.84
N TYR A 9 -3.77 5.04 11.09
CA TYR A 9 -3.17 4.05 10.21
C TYR A 9 -3.79 4.04 8.81
N LEU A 10 -5.11 4.23 8.72
CA LEU A 10 -5.78 4.34 7.42
C LEU A 10 -5.31 5.57 6.64
N LEU A 11 -5.08 6.68 7.34
CA LEU A 11 -4.52 7.88 6.71
C LEU A 11 -3.10 7.63 6.20
N ASP A 12 -2.29 6.89 6.94
CA ASP A 12 -0.94 6.52 6.49
C ASP A 12 -1.01 5.68 5.21
N ILE A 13 -1.95 4.75 5.15
CA ILE A 13 -2.13 3.91 3.95
C ILE A 13 -2.54 4.79 2.76
N SER A 14 -3.53 5.66 2.97
CA SER A 14 -4.01 6.57 1.92
C SER A 14 -2.89 7.44 1.40
N GLU A 15 -2.11 8.04 2.31
CA GLU A 15 -0.99 8.90 1.93
C GLU A 15 0.08 8.12 1.15
N ALA A 16 0.40 6.92 1.60
CA ALA A 16 1.40 6.09 0.92
C ALA A 16 0.98 5.76 -0.52
N ILE A 17 -0.30 5.43 -0.72
CA ILE A 17 -0.82 5.14 -2.06
C ILE A 17 -0.74 6.40 -2.94
N LYS A 18 -1.13 7.55 -2.41
CA LYS A 18 -1.09 8.81 -3.16
C LYS A 18 0.33 9.20 -3.54
N ARG A 19 1.29 8.95 -2.66
CA ARG A 19 2.71 9.19 -2.97
C ARG A 19 3.18 8.31 -4.10
N ILE A 20 2.83 7.03 -4.07
CA ILE A 20 3.20 6.11 -5.17
C ILE A 20 2.61 6.62 -6.49
N GLU A 21 1.33 6.98 -6.50
CA GLU A 21 0.67 7.50 -7.70
C GLU A 21 1.39 8.74 -8.24
N LEU A 22 1.77 9.65 -7.35
CA LEU A 22 2.49 10.86 -7.73
C LEU A 22 3.86 10.54 -8.34
N TYR A 23 4.61 9.61 -7.73
CA TYR A 23 5.96 9.28 -8.18
C TYR A 23 5.97 8.63 -9.56
N VAL A 24 4.93 7.88 -9.92
CA VAL A 24 4.88 7.16 -11.19
C VAL A 24 3.94 7.80 -12.22
N GLU A 25 3.38 8.95 -11.89
CA GLU A 25 2.33 9.62 -12.68
C GLU A 25 2.65 9.72 -14.17
N ASN A 26 3.87 10.06 -14.50
CA ASN A 26 4.29 10.27 -15.89
C ASN A 26 5.27 9.21 -16.37
N LEU A 27 5.34 8.07 -15.71
CA LEU A 27 6.26 7.01 -16.07
C LEU A 27 5.53 5.85 -16.74
N ASP A 28 6.13 5.33 -17.81
CA ASP A 28 5.75 4.02 -18.32
C ASP A 28 6.67 2.97 -17.67
N TYR A 29 6.39 1.70 -17.94
CA TYR A 29 7.13 0.59 -17.35
C TYR A 29 8.63 0.66 -17.67
N GLN A 30 8.98 0.97 -18.91
CA GLN A 30 10.38 1.03 -19.32
C GLN A 30 11.16 2.11 -18.58
N ASN A 31 10.54 3.27 -18.39
CA ASN A 31 11.16 4.37 -17.65
C ASN A 31 11.21 4.06 -16.16
N PHE A 32 10.18 3.39 -15.62
CA PHE A 32 10.19 2.94 -14.24
C PHE A 32 11.37 1.98 -13.96
N LEU A 33 11.67 1.09 -14.90
CA LEU A 33 12.78 0.14 -14.76
C LEU A 33 14.14 0.82 -14.70
N LYS A 34 14.26 2.04 -15.20
CA LYS A 34 15.51 2.82 -15.22
C LYS A 34 15.61 3.81 -14.07
N ASP A 35 14.53 4.03 -13.33
CA ASP A 35 14.47 5.08 -12.32
C ASP A 35 14.61 4.48 -10.90
N ILE A 36 15.87 4.31 -10.50
CA ILE A 36 16.21 3.68 -9.21
C ILE A 36 15.61 4.46 -8.05
N LYS A 37 15.67 5.79 -8.10
CA LYS A 37 15.12 6.63 -7.04
C LYS A 37 13.61 6.40 -6.85
N THR A 38 12.87 6.38 -7.94
CA THR A 38 11.43 6.13 -7.90
C THR A 38 11.13 4.70 -7.46
N GLN A 39 11.91 3.72 -7.92
CA GLN A 39 11.77 2.34 -7.48
C GLN A 39 11.90 2.22 -5.96
N ASP A 40 12.93 2.84 -5.39
CA ASP A 40 13.16 2.80 -3.94
C ASP A 40 12.03 3.47 -3.18
N ALA A 41 11.54 4.61 -3.69
CA ALA A 41 10.44 5.34 -3.07
C ALA A 41 9.14 4.53 -3.10
N VAL A 42 8.86 3.86 -4.20
CA VAL A 42 7.68 2.99 -4.32
C VAL A 42 7.75 1.83 -3.34
N LEU A 43 8.90 1.14 -3.26
CA LEU A 43 9.07 0.04 -2.31
C LEU A 43 8.87 0.49 -0.88
N ARG A 44 9.43 1.64 -0.52
CA ARG A 44 9.28 2.18 0.83
C ARG A 44 7.80 2.38 1.17
N ASN A 45 7.03 2.91 0.24
CA ASN A 45 5.60 3.15 0.47
C ASN A 45 4.79 1.85 0.49
N ILE A 46 5.18 0.83 -0.27
CA ILE A 46 4.57 -0.50 -0.17
C ILE A 46 4.81 -1.08 1.24
N GLU A 47 6.00 -0.91 1.79
CA GLU A 47 6.30 -1.34 3.17
C GLU A 47 5.42 -0.60 4.18
N ILE A 48 5.27 0.71 4.01
CA ILE A 48 4.42 1.52 4.91
C ILE A 48 2.99 1.01 4.89
N ILE A 49 2.44 0.72 3.71
CA ILE A 49 1.09 0.18 3.58
C ILE A 49 0.96 -1.13 4.35
N GLY A 50 1.88 -2.06 4.14
CA GLY A 50 1.85 -3.36 4.80
C GLY A 50 1.96 -3.25 6.33
N GLU A 51 2.86 -2.41 6.81
CA GLU A 51 3.03 -2.20 8.25
C GLU A 51 1.79 -1.56 8.89
N ALA A 52 1.20 -0.57 8.21
CA ALA A 52 0.00 0.10 8.72
C ALA A 52 -1.18 -0.89 8.80
N VAL A 53 -1.35 -1.74 7.78
CA VAL A 53 -2.41 -2.75 7.79
C VAL A 53 -2.25 -3.72 8.97
N LYS A 54 -1.01 -4.12 9.27
CA LYS A 54 -0.74 -5.00 10.41
C LYS A 54 -1.15 -4.36 11.74
N LYS A 55 -1.13 -3.04 11.83
CA LYS A 55 -1.44 -2.31 13.05
C LYS A 55 -2.92 -1.99 13.21
N LEU A 56 -3.73 -2.18 12.17
CA LEU A 56 -5.18 -1.97 12.27
C LEU A 56 -5.79 -2.93 13.29
N SER A 57 -6.85 -2.49 13.98
CA SER A 57 -7.51 -3.29 14.99
C SER A 57 -8.16 -4.53 14.39
N ARG A 58 -8.23 -5.57 15.20
CA ARG A 58 -8.91 -6.81 14.84
C ARG A 58 -10.40 -6.56 14.55
N ASN A 59 -11.01 -5.68 15.34
CA ASN A 59 -12.43 -5.34 15.16
C ASN A 59 -12.71 -4.77 13.78
N LEU A 60 -11.89 -3.82 13.32
CA LEU A 60 -12.05 -3.23 11.98
C LEU A 60 -11.92 -4.31 10.91
N LYS A 61 -10.93 -5.18 11.03
CA LYS A 61 -10.69 -6.23 10.06
C LYS A 61 -11.85 -7.23 9.99
N ILE A 62 -12.45 -7.54 11.12
CA ILE A 62 -13.61 -8.43 11.20
C ILE A 62 -14.83 -7.76 10.55
N GLU A 63 -15.08 -6.49 10.86
CA GLU A 63 -16.21 -5.74 10.30
C GLU A 63 -16.12 -5.59 8.79
N ARG A 64 -14.91 -5.53 8.26
CA ARG A 64 -14.65 -5.34 6.83
C ARG A 64 -13.90 -6.54 6.24
N LYS A 65 -14.36 -7.74 6.54
CA LYS A 65 -13.71 -8.98 6.08
C LYS A 65 -13.75 -9.18 4.56
N ASN A 66 -14.54 -8.38 3.85
CA ASN A 66 -14.53 -8.35 2.40
C ASN A 66 -13.24 -7.74 1.81
N ILE A 67 -12.48 -7.00 2.64
CA ILE A 67 -11.19 -6.47 2.25
C ILE A 67 -10.13 -7.53 2.57
N GLN A 68 -9.25 -7.79 1.62
CA GLN A 68 -8.22 -8.83 1.78
C GLN A 68 -7.02 -8.30 2.55
N TRP A 69 -7.23 -8.04 3.84
CA TRP A 69 -6.23 -7.43 4.73
C TRP A 69 -4.92 -8.20 4.76
N LYS A 70 -4.98 -9.51 4.84
CA LYS A 70 -3.79 -10.36 4.91
C LYS A 70 -2.97 -10.25 3.63
N GLU A 71 -3.64 -10.19 2.49
CA GLU A 71 -2.97 -10.04 1.20
C GLU A 71 -2.30 -8.68 1.09
N ILE A 72 -2.98 -7.62 1.54
CA ILE A 72 -2.41 -6.27 1.53
C ILE A 72 -1.18 -6.21 2.45
N ALA A 73 -1.28 -6.76 3.64
CA ALA A 73 -0.16 -6.80 4.58
C ALA A 73 1.05 -7.54 4.01
N GLY A 74 0.81 -8.55 3.16
CA GLY A 74 1.87 -9.36 2.57
C GLY A 74 2.41 -8.86 1.23
N MET A 75 1.95 -7.71 0.72
CA MET A 75 2.40 -7.22 -0.58
C MET A 75 3.92 -7.07 -0.70
N ARG A 76 4.56 -6.57 0.36
CA ARG A 76 6.01 -6.41 0.36
C ARG A 76 6.72 -7.74 0.10
N ASP A 77 6.27 -8.79 0.78
CA ASP A 77 6.90 -10.10 0.68
C ASP A 77 6.74 -10.70 -0.71
N LYS A 78 5.66 -10.38 -1.40
CA LYS A 78 5.42 -10.85 -2.77
C LYS A 78 6.36 -10.22 -3.78
N VAL A 79 6.75 -8.96 -3.56
CA VAL A 79 7.58 -8.23 -4.52
C VAL A 79 9.07 -8.37 -4.25
N ILE A 80 9.47 -8.80 -3.05
CA ILE A 80 10.88 -8.96 -2.67
C ILE A 80 11.21 -10.43 -2.46
N HIS A 81 12.19 -10.92 -3.20
CA HIS A 81 12.74 -12.26 -3.03
C HIS A 81 14.07 -12.14 -2.30
N PHE A 82 14.23 -12.91 -1.22
CA PHE A 82 15.37 -12.84 -0.34
C PHE A 82 16.73 -12.85 -1.04
N TYR A 83 16.88 -13.74 -2.02
CA TYR A 83 18.18 -13.94 -2.68
C TYR A 83 18.25 -13.38 -4.10
N PHE A 84 17.13 -12.92 -4.64
CA PHE A 84 17.04 -12.54 -6.04
C PHE A 84 16.65 -11.09 -6.26
N GLY A 85 16.51 -10.36 -5.15
CA GLY A 85 16.14 -8.96 -5.23
C GLY A 85 14.65 -8.75 -5.51
N VAL A 86 14.31 -7.59 -6.03
CA VAL A 86 12.94 -7.15 -6.22
C VAL A 86 12.42 -7.61 -7.58
N ASN A 87 11.19 -8.11 -7.60
CA ASN A 87 10.49 -8.42 -8.84
C ASN A 87 9.73 -7.16 -9.30
N TRP A 88 10.35 -6.36 -10.16
CA TRP A 88 9.78 -5.09 -10.60
C TRP A 88 8.52 -5.25 -11.46
N ASP A 89 8.38 -6.37 -12.16
CA ASP A 89 7.16 -6.65 -12.93
C ASP A 89 5.96 -6.77 -12.00
N ILE A 90 6.14 -7.50 -10.89
CA ILE A 90 5.08 -7.64 -9.87
C ILE A 90 4.81 -6.29 -9.19
N VAL A 91 5.85 -5.50 -8.90
CA VAL A 91 5.68 -4.16 -8.32
C VAL A 91 4.81 -3.30 -9.24
N TRP A 92 5.13 -3.28 -10.53
CA TRP A 92 4.41 -2.49 -11.52
C TRP A 92 2.93 -2.91 -11.60
N LYS A 93 2.67 -4.21 -11.69
CA LYS A 93 1.30 -4.74 -11.71
C LYS A 93 0.54 -4.41 -10.44
N THR A 94 1.20 -4.49 -9.30
CA THR A 94 0.60 -4.12 -8.01
C THR A 94 0.15 -2.67 -8.02
N MET A 95 1.01 -1.77 -8.50
CA MET A 95 0.69 -0.34 -8.58
C MET A 95 -0.49 -0.06 -9.51
N LYS A 96 -0.54 -0.73 -10.65
CA LYS A 96 -1.55 -0.45 -11.67
C LYS A 96 -2.89 -1.13 -11.39
N ASP A 97 -2.88 -2.34 -10.84
CA ASP A 97 -4.08 -3.16 -10.71
C ASP A 97 -4.61 -3.24 -9.29
N LYS A 98 -3.74 -3.31 -8.29
CA LYS A 98 -4.16 -3.54 -6.90
C LYS A 98 -4.34 -2.26 -6.09
N LEU A 99 -3.39 -1.34 -6.17
CA LEU A 99 -3.44 -0.13 -5.36
C LEU A 99 -4.70 0.72 -5.58
N PRO A 100 -5.20 0.91 -6.81
CA PRO A 100 -6.43 1.68 -6.99
C PRO A 100 -7.63 1.07 -6.26
N LYS A 101 -7.74 -0.25 -6.24
CA LYS A 101 -8.82 -0.95 -5.52
C LYS A 101 -8.68 -0.81 -4.01
N ILE A 102 -7.46 -0.91 -3.52
CA ILE A 102 -7.17 -0.74 -2.10
C ILE A 102 -7.50 0.70 -1.69
N GLU A 103 -7.10 1.68 -2.49
CA GLU A 103 -7.39 3.08 -2.23
C GLU A 103 -8.89 3.32 -2.10
N GLU A 104 -9.68 2.74 -2.99
CA GLU A 104 -11.14 2.87 -2.94
C GLU A 104 -11.70 2.36 -1.61
N HIS A 105 -11.26 1.19 -1.15
CA HIS A 105 -11.67 0.65 0.14
C HIS A 105 -11.26 1.57 1.30
N ILE A 106 -10.03 2.06 1.28
CA ILE A 106 -9.50 2.90 2.36
C ILE A 106 -10.26 4.23 2.43
N GLU A 107 -10.52 4.86 1.29
CA GLU A 107 -11.27 6.11 1.25
C GLU A 107 -12.71 5.94 1.79
N LYS A 108 -13.36 4.84 1.46
CA LYS A 108 -14.70 4.54 2.01
C LYS A 108 -14.67 4.37 3.52
N LEU A 109 -13.65 3.68 4.05
CA LEU A 109 -13.50 3.49 5.49
C LEU A 109 -13.25 4.83 6.18
N LEU A 110 -12.39 5.68 5.62
CA LEU A 110 -12.11 7.00 6.19
C LEU A 110 -13.36 7.87 6.23
N ASN A 111 -14.15 7.84 5.15
CA ASN A 111 -15.40 8.60 5.10
C ASN A 111 -16.39 8.12 6.17
N ASN A 112 -16.45 6.83 6.42
CA ASN A 112 -17.35 6.27 7.43
C ASN A 112 -16.91 6.64 8.86
N LEU A 113 -15.60 6.70 9.10
CA LEU A 113 -15.07 7.07 10.42
C LEU A 113 -15.29 8.54 10.76
N ASP A 114 -15.44 9.40 9.74
CA ASP A 114 -15.64 10.83 9.93
C ASP A 114 -17.11 11.20 10.17
N LYS A 115 -18.03 10.24 10.12
CA LYS A 115 -19.45 10.49 10.37
C LYS A 115 -19.84 10.34 11.83
#